data_0bcb06588befdf21cac24f3336dc98a8
#
_entry.id   0bcb06588befdf21cac24f3336dc98a8
#
_cell.length_a   1.000
_cell.length_b   1.000
_cell.length_c   1.000
_cell.angle_alpha   90.00
_cell.angle_beta   90.00
_cell.angle_gamma   90.00
#
_symmetry.space_group_name_H-M   'P 1'
#
loop_
_entity.id
_entity.type
_entity.pdbx_description
1 polymer ?
#
loop_
_entity_poly.entity_id
_entity_poly.type
_entity_poly.pdbx_seq_one_letter_code
_entity_poly.pdbx_strand_id
1 'polypeptide(L)'
;MDAQAATHQDKQARGLDPSRRRSMRVLLSVPIRVSGRTAGDEEFAEQTRTLVVNAHGALISLQASVALDQIVTVSSKLTNQSCECRIVHAGTPLAGRAEVGIEFVKPSPSFWQIDFPPDDWVVPDN
;
A
#
# COMPACT_ATOMS: atom_id res chain seq x y z
N MET A 1 -9.97 -8.53 26.64
CA MET A 1 -10.06 -9.32 26.26
C MET A 1 -9.90 -9.49 25.98
N ASP A 2 -9.33 -8.96 26.08
CA ASP A 2 -9.21 -9.53 25.79
C ASP A 2 -8.94 -9.42 25.51
N ALA A 3 -8.46 -8.68 25.74
CA ALA A 3 -8.37 -9.14 25.38
C ALA A 3 -8.26 -9.01 25.09
N GLN A 4 -8.00 -8.33 25.20
CA GLN A 4 -8.00 -8.74 24.84
C GLN A 4 -7.83 -8.62 24.39
N ALA A 5 -7.33 -8.03 24.80
CA ALA A 5 -7.27 -8.47 24.34
C ALA A 5 -7.00 -8.37 23.93
N ALA A 6 -6.47 -7.77 24.20
CA ALA A 6 -6.31 -8.21 23.72
C ALA A 6 -6.15 -8.11 23.33
N THR A 7 -5.75 -7.57 23.55
CA THR A 7 -5.66 -8.08 23.05
C THR A 7 -5.55 -8.10 22.73
N HIS A 8 -5.11 -7.59 22.81
CA HIS A 8 -5.10 -8.20 22.33
C HIS A 8 -4.75 -8.26 22.01
N GLN A 9 -4.29 -7.74 22.07
CA GLN A 9 -4.03 -8.28 21.68
C GLN A 9 -3.53 -8.34 21.47
N ASP A 10 -3.15 -7.99 21.73
CA ASP A 10 -2.74 -8.51 21.46
C ASP A 10 -2.21 -8.55 21.47
N LYS A 11 -1.75 -8.06 21.63
CA LYS A 11 -1.44 -8.46 21.49
C LYS A 11 -0.92 -8.67 21.32
N GLN A 12 -0.63 -8.43 21.43
CA GLN A 12 -0.25 -8.95 21.15
C GLN A 12 0.37 -8.91 21.05
N ALA A 13 0.88 -8.53 21.45
CA ALA A 13 1.40 -8.82 21.18
C ALA A 13 1.91 -8.91 21.12
N ARG A 14 2.17 -8.68 21.22
CA ARG A 14 2.56 -9.00 20.84
C ARG A 14 2.90 -9.79 20.20
N GLY A 15 2.90 -10.54 20.47
CA GLY A 15 3.44 -11.49 19.51
C GLY A 15 3.37 -11.06 18.10
N LEU A 16 4.08 -10.13 17.82
CA LEU A 16 4.15 -9.66 16.45
C LEU A 16 4.92 -10.65 15.62
N ASP A 17 4.37 -11.00 14.49
CA ASP A 17 5.10 -11.74 13.49
C ASP A 17 6.01 -10.77 12.77
N PRO A 18 7.32 -10.88 12.90
CA PRO A 18 8.22 -9.90 12.29
C PRO A 18 8.18 -9.92 10.77
N SER A 19 7.67 -10.98 10.16
CA SER A 19 7.60 -11.02 8.70
C SER A 19 6.44 -10.22 8.13
N ARG A 20 5.52 -9.75 8.94
CA ARG A 20 4.35 -9.05 8.44
C ARG A 20 4.64 -7.65 7.97
N ARG A 21 5.75 -7.09 8.38
CA ARG A 21 6.07 -5.72 8.02
C ARG A 21 7.57 -5.55 7.98
N ARG A 22 8.04 -5.11 6.84
CA ARG A 22 9.46 -4.95 6.63
C ARG A 22 9.91 -3.51 6.64
N SER A 23 8.97 -2.60 6.72
CA SER A 23 9.27 -1.18 6.79
C SER A 23 8.10 -0.47 7.42
N MET A 24 8.39 0.70 7.95
CA MET A 24 7.38 1.51 8.59
C MET A 24 6.39 2.03 7.56
N ARG A 25 5.13 2.05 7.94
CA ARG A 25 4.08 2.65 7.14
C ARG A 25 3.97 4.12 7.49
N VAL A 26 3.73 4.91 6.48
CA VAL A 26 3.60 6.35 6.64
C VAL A 26 2.27 6.79 6.03
N LEU A 27 1.49 7.54 6.78
CA LEU A 27 0.28 8.15 6.25
C LEU A 27 0.72 9.30 5.36
N LEU A 28 0.59 9.11 4.05
CA LEU A 28 1.07 10.09 3.09
C LEU A 28 0.18 10.05 1.87
N SER A 29 -0.29 11.22 1.46
CA SER A 29 -1.16 11.34 0.30
C SER A 29 -0.34 11.85 -0.87
N VAL A 30 0.11 10.93 -1.71
CA VAL A 30 0.86 11.26 -2.92
C VAL A 30 -0.07 11.16 -4.12
N PRO A 31 -0.18 12.20 -4.94
CA PRO A 31 -0.98 12.10 -6.16
C PRO A 31 -0.30 11.17 -7.15
N ILE A 32 -1.07 10.22 -7.66
CA ILE A 32 -0.56 9.19 -8.57
C ILE A 32 -1.55 8.98 -9.70
N ARG A 33 -1.05 8.35 -10.77
CA ARG A 33 -1.88 7.85 -11.86
C ARG A 33 -1.69 6.35 -11.93
N VAL A 34 -2.80 5.62 -11.95
CA VAL A 34 -2.76 4.17 -12.02
C VAL A 34 -3.37 3.76 -13.35
N SER A 35 -2.67 2.91 -14.08
CA SER A 35 -3.17 2.43 -15.38
C SER A 35 -2.96 0.94 -15.48
N GLY A 36 -3.80 0.31 -16.29
CA GLY A 36 -3.76 -1.12 -16.47
C GLY A 36 -5.10 -1.62 -16.98
N ARG A 37 -5.48 -2.81 -16.53
CA ARG A 37 -6.75 -3.40 -16.91
C ARG A 37 -7.59 -3.65 -15.67
N THR A 38 -8.90 -3.52 -15.83
CA THR A 38 -9.83 -3.85 -14.75
C THR A 38 -9.94 -5.37 -14.61
N ALA A 39 -10.65 -5.80 -13.57
CA ALA A 39 -10.94 -7.23 -13.40
C ALA A 39 -11.73 -7.79 -14.60
N GLY A 40 -12.47 -6.93 -15.30
CA GLY A 40 -13.20 -7.32 -16.51
C GLY A 40 -12.39 -7.17 -17.80
N ASP A 41 -11.08 -6.96 -17.68
CA ASP A 41 -10.15 -6.89 -18.81
C ASP A 41 -10.37 -5.66 -19.69
N GLU A 42 -10.83 -4.57 -19.11
CA GLU A 42 -10.95 -3.30 -19.81
C GLU A 42 -9.81 -2.38 -19.40
N GLU A 43 -9.28 -1.64 -20.36
CA GLU A 43 -8.22 -0.69 -20.05
C GLU A 43 -8.75 0.46 -19.20
N PHE A 44 -7.92 0.89 -18.26
CA PHE A 44 -8.26 2.05 -17.46
C PHE A 44 -7.03 2.87 -17.15
N ALA A 45 -7.24 4.13 -16.86
CA ALA A 45 -6.23 5.02 -16.32
C ALA A 45 -6.96 5.97 -15.38
N GLU A 46 -6.48 6.04 -14.15
CA GLU A 46 -7.20 6.78 -13.11
C GLU A 46 -6.21 7.60 -12.30
N GLN A 47 -6.56 8.86 -12.06
CA GLN A 47 -5.80 9.69 -11.14
C GLN A 47 -6.37 9.51 -9.75
N THR A 48 -5.50 9.27 -8.78
CA THR A 48 -5.92 9.04 -7.42
C THR A 48 -4.79 9.43 -6.47
N ARG A 49 -4.84 8.97 -5.26
CA ARG A 49 -3.86 9.32 -4.23
C ARG A 49 -3.58 8.10 -3.38
N THR A 50 -2.40 8.09 -2.80
CA THR A 50 -2.09 7.09 -1.80
C THR A 50 -2.75 7.45 -0.47
N LEU A 51 -2.99 6.43 0.34
CA LEU A 51 -3.50 6.60 1.70
C LEU A 51 -2.39 6.31 2.71
N VAL A 52 -1.62 5.28 2.43
CA VAL A 52 -0.48 4.85 3.24
C VAL A 52 0.60 4.41 2.28
N VAL A 53 1.85 4.73 2.58
CA VAL A 53 2.98 4.26 1.78
C VAL A 53 4.00 3.57 2.67
N ASN A 54 4.77 2.67 2.07
CA ASN A 54 5.96 2.11 2.70
C ASN A 54 6.99 1.81 1.62
N ALA A 55 8.12 1.26 2.02
CA ALA A 55 9.22 1.03 1.08
C ALA A 55 8.87 0.02 -0.01
N HIS A 56 7.83 -0.79 0.19
CA HIS A 56 7.49 -1.89 -0.71
C HIS A 56 6.23 -1.62 -1.53
N GLY A 57 5.49 -0.57 -1.24
CA GLY A 57 4.27 -0.28 -1.97
C GLY A 57 3.39 0.73 -1.27
N ALA A 58 2.09 0.55 -1.39
CA ALA A 58 1.14 1.53 -0.84
C ALA A 58 -0.26 0.94 -0.73
N LEU A 59 -1.09 1.61 0.04
CA LEU A 59 -2.53 1.45 0.01
C LEU A 59 -3.08 2.66 -0.72
N ILE A 60 -3.91 2.42 -1.71
CA ILE A 60 -4.47 3.48 -2.55
C ILE A 60 -5.97 3.32 -2.66
N SER A 61 -6.63 4.34 -3.16
CA SER A 61 -8.07 4.34 -3.39
C SER A 61 -8.32 4.27 -4.88
N LEU A 62 -9.15 3.33 -5.35
CA LEU A 62 -9.45 3.19 -6.76
C LEU A 62 -10.95 3.07 -7.01
N GLN A 63 -11.42 3.71 -8.09
CA GLN A 63 -12.75 3.46 -8.61
C GLN A 63 -12.76 2.22 -9.51
N ALA A 64 -11.68 2.04 -10.27
CA ALA A 64 -11.58 0.88 -11.16
C ALA A 64 -11.56 -0.40 -10.34
N SER A 65 -12.27 -1.41 -10.83
CA SER A 65 -12.30 -2.72 -10.17
C SER A 65 -11.11 -3.54 -10.65
N VAL A 66 -10.26 -3.95 -9.73
CA VAL A 66 -9.04 -4.70 -10.07
C VAL A 66 -9.04 -6.01 -9.31
N ALA A 67 -8.25 -6.96 -9.80
CA ALA A 67 -8.16 -8.30 -9.22
C ALA A 67 -6.82 -8.51 -8.56
N LEU A 68 -6.79 -9.43 -7.58
CA LEU A 68 -5.54 -9.83 -6.95
C LEU A 68 -4.55 -10.35 -7.98
N ASP A 69 -3.28 -10.10 -7.75
CA ASP A 69 -2.15 -10.53 -8.56
C ASP A 69 -2.07 -9.85 -9.92
N GLN A 70 -2.96 -8.94 -10.20
CA GLN A 70 -2.93 -8.18 -11.43
C GLN A 70 -1.80 -7.14 -11.36
N ILE A 71 -1.17 -6.87 -12.51
CA ILE A 71 -0.10 -5.87 -12.59
C ILE A 71 -0.69 -4.58 -13.13
N VAL A 72 -0.36 -3.48 -12.45
CA VAL A 72 -0.75 -2.15 -12.91
C VAL A 72 0.49 -1.27 -12.91
N THR A 73 0.43 -0.17 -13.65
CA THR A 73 1.51 0.82 -13.68
C THR A 73 1.10 1.99 -12.82
N VAL A 74 1.99 2.39 -11.92
CA VAL A 74 1.75 3.51 -11.02
C VAL A 74 2.77 4.59 -11.33
N SER A 75 2.30 5.80 -11.56
CA SER A 75 3.16 6.94 -11.84
C SER A 75 2.95 7.99 -10.75
N SER A 76 4.05 8.48 -10.18
CA SER A 76 3.97 9.57 -9.21
C SER A 76 3.83 10.89 -9.96
N LYS A 77 2.85 11.69 -9.58
CA LYS A 77 2.66 13.01 -10.20
C LYS A 77 3.70 14.01 -9.70
N LEU A 78 4.37 13.71 -8.59
CA LEU A 78 5.39 14.60 -8.05
C LEU A 78 6.72 14.45 -8.74
N THR A 79 7.07 13.24 -9.16
CA THR A 79 8.40 12.96 -9.71
C THR A 79 8.36 12.52 -11.16
N ASN A 80 7.19 12.19 -11.69
CA ASN A 80 6.99 11.57 -13.01
C ASN A 80 7.66 10.21 -13.16
N GLN A 81 8.04 9.59 -12.04
CA GLN A 81 8.57 8.23 -12.07
C GLN A 81 7.41 7.25 -12.12
N SER A 82 7.62 6.14 -12.78
CA SER A 82 6.63 5.08 -12.91
C SER A 82 7.23 3.75 -12.51
N CYS A 83 6.40 2.87 -11.98
CA CYS A 83 6.82 1.50 -11.69
C CYS A 83 5.63 0.58 -11.82
N GLU A 84 5.94 -0.70 -12.03
CA GLU A 84 4.92 -1.73 -12.07
C GLU A 84 4.66 -2.22 -10.65
N CYS A 85 3.39 -2.43 -10.36
CA CYS A 85 2.96 -2.91 -9.04
C CYS A 85 2.01 -4.06 -9.21
N ARG A 86 2.04 -4.97 -8.24
CA ARG A 86 1.08 -6.08 -8.17
C ARG A 86 0.00 -5.72 -7.18
N ILE A 87 -1.24 -6.06 -7.52
CA ILE A 87 -2.36 -5.91 -6.61
C ILE A 87 -2.28 -7.02 -5.57
N VAL A 88 -2.09 -6.67 -4.31
CA VAL A 88 -1.97 -7.66 -3.23
C VAL A 88 -3.15 -7.63 -2.28
N HIS A 89 -4.02 -6.64 -2.42
CA HIS A 89 -5.22 -6.54 -1.60
C HIS A 89 -6.26 -5.76 -2.40
N ALA A 90 -7.47 -6.26 -2.44
CA ALA A 90 -8.58 -5.56 -3.08
C ALA A 90 -9.73 -5.53 -2.08
N GLY A 91 -9.97 -4.38 -1.50
CA GLY A 91 -11.01 -4.21 -0.50
C GLY A 91 -12.41 -4.20 -1.10
N THR A 92 -13.40 -4.27 -0.23
CA THR A 92 -14.79 -4.18 -0.64
C THR A 92 -15.10 -2.74 -1.03
N PRO A 93 -15.72 -2.53 -2.20
CA PRO A 93 -16.08 -1.18 -2.61
C PRO A 93 -17.06 -0.52 -1.63
N LEU A 94 -16.82 0.76 -1.40
CA LEU A 94 -17.68 1.59 -0.58
C LEU A 94 -17.80 2.94 -1.27
N ALA A 95 -19.02 3.35 -1.55
CA ALA A 95 -19.29 4.62 -2.25
C ALA A 95 -18.55 4.70 -3.60
N GLY A 96 -18.47 3.58 -4.31
CA GLY A 96 -17.87 3.53 -5.64
C GLY A 96 -16.35 3.45 -5.65
N ARG A 97 -15.71 3.34 -4.50
CA ARG A 97 -14.26 3.24 -4.42
C ARG A 97 -13.87 2.13 -3.47
N ALA A 98 -12.69 1.55 -3.69
CA ALA A 98 -12.16 0.50 -2.83
C ALA A 98 -10.73 0.85 -2.46
N GLU A 99 -10.33 0.38 -1.28
CA GLU A 99 -8.93 0.45 -0.89
C GLU A 99 -8.20 -0.73 -1.51
N VAL A 100 -7.10 -0.44 -2.17
CA VAL A 100 -6.33 -1.42 -2.92
C VAL A 100 -4.90 -1.36 -2.44
N GLY A 101 -4.35 -2.52 -2.05
CA GLY A 101 -2.96 -2.64 -1.68
C GLY A 101 -2.13 -2.99 -2.90
N ILE A 102 -1.05 -2.26 -3.10
CA ILE A 102 -0.13 -2.51 -4.22
C ILE A 102 1.26 -2.74 -3.68
N GLU A 103 2.02 -3.57 -4.38
CA GLU A 103 3.39 -3.89 -4.02
C GLU A 103 4.25 -3.75 -5.26
N PHE A 104 5.40 -3.09 -5.12
CA PHE A 104 6.31 -2.93 -6.25
C PHE A 104 6.76 -4.29 -6.75
N VAL A 105 6.70 -4.50 -8.06
CA VAL A 105 7.22 -5.72 -8.68
C VAL A 105 8.73 -5.79 -8.53
N LYS A 106 9.40 -4.65 -8.71
CA LYS A 106 10.83 -4.55 -8.45
C LYS A 106 11.04 -3.63 -7.25
N PRO A 107 11.92 -3.97 -6.33
CA PRO A 107 12.15 -3.11 -5.18
C PRO A 107 12.44 -1.67 -5.60
N SER A 108 11.70 -0.73 -5.03
CA SER A 108 11.83 0.70 -5.37
C SER A 108 11.66 1.53 -4.12
N PRO A 109 12.56 1.37 -3.13
CA PRO A 109 12.35 2.00 -1.82
C PRO A 109 12.36 3.52 -1.85
N SER A 110 12.90 4.12 -2.90
CA SER A 110 12.95 5.57 -3.03
C SER A 110 11.80 6.13 -3.86
N PHE A 111 10.87 5.31 -4.30
CA PHE A 111 9.82 5.77 -5.21
C PHE A 111 9.01 6.93 -4.63
N TRP A 112 8.75 6.86 -3.32
CA TRP A 112 7.95 7.90 -2.65
C TRP A 112 8.78 9.11 -2.23
N GLN A 113 10.10 9.07 -2.42
CA GLN A 113 11.01 10.18 -2.09
C GLN A 113 11.07 10.46 -0.60
N ILE A 114 10.86 9.44 0.23
CA ILE A 114 11.05 9.55 1.68
C ILE A 114 11.83 8.33 2.15
N ASP A 115 12.46 8.46 3.30
CA ASP A 115 13.22 7.38 3.90
C ASP A 115 12.31 6.60 4.85
N PHE A 116 12.39 5.27 4.74
CA PHE A 116 11.63 4.38 5.60
C PHE A 116 12.61 3.61 6.49
N PRO A 117 12.51 3.75 7.81
CA PRO A 117 13.37 2.95 8.68
C PRO A 117 12.98 1.48 8.58
N PRO A 118 13.93 0.56 8.81
CA PRO A 118 13.60 -0.84 8.83
C PRO A 118 12.69 -1.19 10.00
N ASP A 119 12.04 -2.34 9.92
CA ASP A 119 11.07 -2.75 10.93
C ASP A 119 11.72 -2.89 12.31
N ASP A 120 12.96 -3.34 12.34
CA ASP A 120 13.66 -3.55 13.60
C ASP A 120 14.33 -2.28 14.14
N TRP A 121 14.15 -1.18 13.46
CA TRP A 121 14.70 0.10 13.90
C TRP A 121 13.82 0.65 15.00
N VAL A 122 14.45 0.99 16.11
CA VAL A 122 13.73 1.51 17.26
C VAL A 122 13.76 3.03 17.18
N VAL A 123 12.59 3.62 17.05
CA VAL A 123 12.49 5.06 17.03
C VAL A 123 12.83 5.57 18.43
N PRO A 124 13.78 6.50 18.55
CA PRO A 124 14.06 7.07 19.84
C PRO A 124 12.79 7.66 20.45
N ASP A 125 12.63 7.40 21.72
CA ASP A 125 11.49 7.89 22.42
C ASP A 125 11.65 9.37 22.62
N ASN A 126 10.74 10.10 22.11
CA ASN A 126 10.85 11.56 22.11
C ASN A 126 10.07 12.17 23.19
#